data_5aeaeec00701a7070151ef655b8cffb4
#
_entry.id   5aeaeec00701a7070151ef655b8cffb4
#
_cell.length_a   1.000
_cell.length_b   1.000
_cell.length_c   1.000
_cell.angle_alpha   90.00
_cell.angle_beta   90.00
_cell.angle_gamma   90.00
#
_symmetry.space_group_name_H-M   'P 1'
#
loop_
_entity.id
_entity.type
_entity.pdbx_description
1 polymer ?
#
loop_
_entity_poly.entity_id
_entity_poly.type
_entity_poly.pdbx_seq_one_letter_code
_entity_poly.pdbx_strand_id
1 'polypeptide(L)'
;MRKCPKFIIGRIQVKTVGGGVGLAASTDYCMATKFAAIKLSELNIGIGPFVVGPAIERKMGLSAMSQIAIDANTFYPAEWAKQKGLFTQVYENPEELDAAVKATAEHLCTYNTETMMEMKKVFWKGTDDWDSLLSERAKTSGRLVLSNFTKEKLKGFK
;
A
#
# COMPACT_ATOMS: atom_id res chain seq x y z
N MET A 1 -6.38 -9.54 1.28
CA MET A 1 -6.67 -8.91 -0.02
C MET A 1 -6.23 -9.81 -1.18
N ARG A 2 -5.01 -10.36 -1.18
CA ARG A 2 -4.47 -11.27 -2.20
C ARG A 2 -5.42 -12.43 -2.57
N LYS A 3 -5.94 -13.14 -1.56
CA LYS A 3 -6.83 -14.32 -1.73
C LYS A 3 -8.32 -13.96 -1.99
N CYS A 4 -8.68 -12.69 -2.00
CA CYS A 4 -10.04 -12.27 -2.32
C CYS A 4 -10.31 -12.54 -3.81
N PRO A 5 -11.39 -13.25 -4.18
CA PRO A 5 -11.69 -13.54 -5.58
C PRO A 5 -12.29 -12.34 -6.34
N LYS A 6 -12.49 -11.21 -5.66
CA LYS A 6 -12.99 -9.96 -6.24
C LYS A 6 -11.87 -8.94 -6.35
N PHE A 7 -11.97 -8.02 -7.31
CA PHE A 7 -11.10 -6.85 -7.32
C PHE A 7 -11.42 -5.94 -6.14
N ILE A 8 -10.37 -5.36 -5.59
CA ILE A 8 -10.46 -4.44 -4.45
C ILE A 8 -10.04 -3.07 -4.94
N ILE A 9 -10.94 -2.10 -4.82
CA ILE A 9 -10.68 -0.70 -5.13
C ILE A 9 -10.21 0.00 -3.85
N GLY A 10 -9.07 0.66 -3.91
CA GLY A 10 -8.55 1.54 -2.87
C GLY A 10 -9.04 2.97 -3.10
N ARG A 11 -9.48 3.63 -2.02
CA ARG A 11 -9.85 5.03 -1.98
C ARG A 11 -9.03 5.78 -0.95
N ILE A 12 -8.14 6.66 -1.39
CA ILE A 12 -7.20 7.37 -0.51
C ILE A 12 -7.49 8.88 -0.59
N GLN A 13 -7.86 9.48 0.53
CA GLN A 13 -8.27 10.87 0.56
C GLN A 13 -7.16 11.82 1.01
N VAL A 14 -6.37 11.41 2.02
CA VAL A 14 -5.37 12.27 2.68
C VAL A 14 -4.09 11.49 2.94
N LYS A 15 -3.23 12.02 3.80
CA LYS A 15 -1.95 11.41 4.18
C LYS A 15 -2.12 9.97 4.66
N THR A 16 -1.27 9.09 4.15
CA THR A 16 -1.25 7.66 4.43
C THR A 16 0.17 7.26 4.84
N VAL A 17 0.31 6.57 5.97
CA VAL A 17 1.62 6.27 6.56
C VAL A 17 1.75 4.77 6.84
N GLY A 18 2.95 4.22 6.64
CA GLY A 18 3.32 2.88 7.07
C GLY A 18 2.36 1.79 6.59
N GLY A 19 1.69 1.11 7.52
CA GLY A 19 0.70 0.06 7.21
C GLY A 19 -0.39 0.49 6.23
N GLY A 20 -0.82 1.75 6.27
CA GLY A 20 -1.80 2.30 5.34
C GLY A 20 -1.29 2.31 3.89
N VAL A 21 0.00 2.59 3.68
CA VAL A 21 0.62 2.51 2.34
C VAL A 21 0.63 1.06 1.84
N GLY A 22 0.93 0.10 2.74
CA GLY A 22 0.85 -1.33 2.42
C GLY A 22 -0.56 -1.78 2.04
N LEU A 23 -1.59 -1.29 2.74
CA LEU A 23 -2.99 -1.56 2.39
C LEU A 23 -3.34 -0.98 1.02
N ALA A 24 -2.97 0.28 0.73
CA ALA A 24 -3.17 0.90 -0.58
C ALA A 24 -2.49 0.09 -1.69
N ALA A 25 -1.23 -0.33 -1.48
CA ALA A 25 -0.48 -1.16 -2.42
C ALA A 25 -1.08 -2.55 -2.63
N SER A 26 -1.83 -3.06 -1.64
CA SER A 26 -2.50 -4.36 -1.71
C SER A 26 -3.85 -4.32 -2.42
N THR A 27 -4.33 -3.16 -2.85
CA THR A 27 -5.53 -3.03 -3.69
C THR A 27 -5.19 -3.32 -5.15
N ASP A 28 -6.16 -3.76 -5.92
CA ASP A 28 -5.96 -4.02 -7.35
C ASP A 28 -6.01 -2.72 -8.16
N TYR A 29 -6.87 -1.81 -7.77
CA TYR A 29 -7.03 -0.49 -8.37
C TYR A 29 -7.11 0.56 -7.27
N CYS A 30 -6.19 1.51 -7.23
CA CYS A 30 -6.10 2.51 -6.16
C CYS A 30 -6.26 3.92 -6.71
N MET A 31 -7.26 4.63 -6.20
CA MET A 31 -7.56 6.01 -6.56
C MET A 31 -7.34 6.94 -5.37
N ALA A 32 -6.92 8.17 -5.64
CA ALA A 32 -6.61 9.14 -4.58
C ALA A 32 -7.08 10.54 -4.93
N THR A 33 -7.21 11.41 -3.91
CA THR A 33 -7.28 12.86 -4.12
C THR A 33 -5.88 13.45 -4.27
N LYS A 34 -5.78 14.65 -4.81
CA LYS A 34 -4.53 15.44 -4.85
C LYS A 34 -3.95 15.76 -3.46
N PHE A 35 -4.78 15.67 -2.41
CA PHE A 35 -4.36 15.89 -1.03
C PHE A 35 -3.73 14.65 -0.39
N ALA A 36 -3.77 13.51 -1.08
CA ALA A 36 -3.12 12.29 -0.61
C ALA A 36 -1.59 12.44 -0.68
N ALA A 37 -0.94 11.92 0.32
CA ALA A 37 0.51 11.78 0.35
C ALA A 37 0.88 10.51 1.09
N ILE A 38 1.99 9.90 0.73
CA ILE A 38 2.44 8.64 1.34
C ILE A 38 3.78 8.80 2.04
N LYS A 39 3.98 8.03 3.11
CA LYS A 39 5.26 7.96 3.84
C LYS A 39 5.45 6.58 4.45
N LEU A 40 6.68 6.06 4.41
CA LEU A 40 7.11 4.92 5.23
C LEU A 40 7.99 5.46 6.36
N SER A 41 7.46 5.49 7.58
CA SER A 41 8.14 6.07 8.74
C SER A 41 8.82 5.06 9.64
N GLU A 42 8.83 3.80 9.27
CA GLU A 42 9.26 2.67 10.09
C GLU A 42 10.72 2.77 10.53
N LEU A 43 11.63 3.24 9.65
CA LEU A 43 13.05 3.41 9.99
C LEU A 43 13.27 4.45 11.10
N ASN A 44 12.41 5.47 11.21
CA ASN A 44 12.52 6.49 12.26
C ASN A 44 12.38 5.93 13.67
N ILE A 45 11.68 4.81 13.80
CA ILE A 45 11.47 4.14 15.09
C ILE A 45 12.27 2.84 15.22
N GLY A 46 13.23 2.60 14.31
CA GLY A 46 14.13 1.45 14.38
C GLY A 46 13.55 0.12 13.90
N ILE A 47 12.48 0.16 13.14
CA ILE A 47 11.95 -1.01 12.42
C ILE A 47 11.93 -0.72 10.91
N GLY A 48 11.81 -1.77 10.09
CA GLY A 48 11.66 -1.60 8.65
C GLY A 48 10.24 -1.89 8.18
N PRO A 49 9.86 -1.46 6.97
CA PRO A 49 8.57 -1.77 6.38
C PRO A 49 8.50 -3.23 5.88
N PHE A 50 8.92 -4.18 6.73
CA PHE A 50 9.11 -5.59 6.34
C PHE A 50 7.83 -6.27 5.87
N VAL A 51 6.71 -6.03 6.56
CA VAL A 51 5.42 -6.68 6.26
C VAL A 51 4.73 -6.01 5.06
N VAL A 52 4.83 -4.69 4.97
CA VAL A 52 4.17 -3.92 3.89
C VAL A 52 5.02 -3.87 2.62
N GLY A 53 6.34 -4.03 2.76
CA GLY A 53 7.31 -3.93 1.68
C GLY A 53 6.98 -4.76 0.44
N PRO A 54 6.65 -6.06 0.55
CA PRO A 54 6.34 -6.89 -0.62
C PRO A 54 5.19 -6.34 -1.48
N ALA A 55 4.12 -5.83 -0.85
CA ALA A 55 3.01 -5.25 -1.58
C ALA A 55 3.40 -3.94 -2.28
N ILE A 56 4.18 -3.11 -1.60
CA ILE A 56 4.66 -1.83 -2.13
C ILE A 56 5.64 -2.07 -3.28
N GLU A 57 6.62 -2.95 -3.08
CA GLU A 57 7.60 -3.32 -4.10
C GLU A 57 6.92 -3.89 -5.36
N ARG A 58 5.95 -4.79 -5.17
CA ARG A 58 5.17 -5.34 -6.27
C ARG A 58 4.42 -4.27 -7.06
N LYS A 59 3.89 -3.25 -6.40
CA LYS A 59 3.06 -2.20 -7.00
C LYS A 59 3.88 -1.08 -7.63
N MET A 60 4.97 -0.67 -6.98
CA MET A 60 5.77 0.53 -7.33
C MET A 60 7.18 0.20 -7.86
N GLY A 61 7.59 -1.06 -7.77
CA GLY A 61 8.96 -1.49 -8.03
C GLY A 61 9.92 -1.22 -6.88
N LEU A 62 11.05 -1.96 -6.88
CA LEU A 62 12.05 -1.89 -5.82
C LEU A 62 12.64 -0.50 -5.65
N SER A 63 12.89 0.23 -6.76
CA SER A 63 13.49 1.57 -6.71
C SER A 63 12.62 2.56 -5.94
N ALA A 64 11.31 2.61 -6.22
CA ALA A 64 10.40 3.50 -5.51
C ALA A 64 10.19 3.07 -4.05
N MET A 65 10.09 1.76 -3.81
CA MET A 65 9.97 1.20 -2.45
C MET A 65 11.20 1.54 -1.61
N SER A 66 12.41 1.37 -2.13
CA SER A 66 13.64 1.70 -1.41
C SER A 66 13.76 3.22 -1.14
N GLN A 67 13.38 4.04 -2.11
CA GLN A 67 13.40 5.50 -1.95
C GLN A 67 12.53 5.95 -0.77
N ILE A 68 11.26 5.55 -0.73
CA ILE A 68 10.35 5.96 0.35
C ILE A 68 10.66 5.30 1.70
N ALA A 69 11.29 4.13 1.70
CA ALA A 69 11.71 3.46 2.93
C ALA A 69 12.94 4.13 3.56
N ILE A 70 13.93 4.51 2.75
CA ILE A 70 15.16 5.16 3.22
C ILE A 70 14.88 6.60 3.64
N ASP A 71 14.12 7.34 2.83
CA ASP A 71 13.72 8.72 3.15
C ASP A 71 12.45 8.74 4.02
N ALA A 72 12.57 8.15 5.20
CA ALA A 72 11.46 7.89 6.11
C ALA A 72 10.80 9.15 6.72
N ASN A 73 11.36 10.35 6.49
CA ASN A 73 10.82 11.61 6.99
C ASN A 73 9.93 12.34 5.98
N THR A 74 10.06 12.02 4.71
CA THR A 74 9.40 12.76 3.63
C THR A 74 8.02 12.19 3.30
N PHE A 75 7.04 13.08 3.13
CA PHE A 75 5.77 12.75 2.49
C PHE A 75 5.89 12.94 0.98
N TYR A 76 5.65 11.88 0.23
CA TYR A 76 5.60 11.90 -1.22
C TYR A 76 4.18 12.20 -1.69
N PRO A 77 3.97 13.21 -2.57
CA PRO A 77 2.64 13.65 -2.97
C PRO A 77 1.92 12.64 -3.87
N ALA A 78 0.62 12.82 -4.03
CA ALA A 78 -0.25 11.94 -4.81
C ALA A 78 0.26 11.74 -6.26
N GLU A 79 0.71 12.80 -6.91
CA GLU A 79 1.22 12.72 -8.28
C GLU A 79 2.49 11.86 -8.39
N TRP A 80 3.42 11.99 -7.44
CA TRP A 80 4.57 11.11 -7.39
C TRP A 80 4.15 9.64 -7.21
N ALA A 81 3.24 9.38 -6.29
CA ALA A 81 2.72 8.03 -6.04
C ALA A 81 2.00 7.46 -7.27
N LYS A 82 1.29 8.30 -8.05
CA LYS A 82 0.70 7.94 -9.34
C LYS A 82 1.77 7.60 -10.37
N GLN A 83 2.80 8.44 -10.54
CA GLN A 83 3.91 8.17 -11.46
C GLN A 83 4.65 6.86 -11.14
N LYS A 84 4.68 6.47 -9.86
CA LYS A 84 5.29 5.21 -9.39
C LYS A 84 4.32 4.03 -9.38
N GLY A 85 3.08 4.21 -9.82
CA GLY A 85 2.11 3.13 -10.01
C GLY A 85 1.32 2.73 -8.75
N LEU A 86 1.47 3.44 -7.63
CA LEU A 86 0.64 3.19 -6.44
C LEU A 86 -0.80 3.63 -6.68
N PHE A 87 -0.98 4.87 -7.12
CA PHE A 87 -2.29 5.39 -7.48
C PHE A 87 -2.51 5.30 -8.99
N THR A 88 -3.65 4.78 -9.39
CA THR A 88 -4.02 4.68 -10.80
C THR A 88 -4.50 6.04 -11.31
N GLN A 89 -5.28 6.76 -10.49
CA GLN A 89 -5.81 8.09 -10.80
C GLN A 89 -5.75 9.00 -9.57
N VAL A 90 -5.64 10.30 -9.82
CA VAL A 90 -5.70 11.36 -8.80
C VAL A 90 -6.78 12.35 -9.21
N TYR A 91 -7.64 12.74 -8.25
CA TYR A 91 -8.80 13.61 -8.41
C TYR A 91 -8.64 14.88 -7.60
N GLU A 92 -9.31 15.94 -8.02
CA GLU A 92 -9.19 17.26 -7.41
C GLU A 92 -9.77 17.33 -6.00
N ASN A 93 -10.84 16.58 -5.73
CA ASN A 93 -11.58 16.62 -4.47
C ASN A 93 -12.18 15.26 -4.11
N PRO A 94 -12.65 15.07 -2.86
CA PRO A 94 -13.27 13.82 -2.43
C PRO A 94 -14.53 13.42 -3.20
N GLU A 95 -15.31 14.39 -3.63
CA GLU A 95 -16.59 14.18 -4.34
C GLU A 95 -16.35 13.55 -5.71
N GLU A 96 -15.36 14.05 -6.45
CA GLU A 96 -14.93 13.45 -7.72
C GLU A 96 -14.36 12.05 -7.52
N LEU A 97 -13.55 11.87 -6.47
CA LEU A 97 -13.01 10.57 -6.12
C LEU A 97 -14.12 9.56 -5.80
N ASP A 98 -15.14 9.96 -5.03
CA ASP A 98 -16.25 9.09 -4.67
C ASP A 98 -17.10 8.71 -5.89
N ALA A 99 -17.38 9.65 -6.76
CA ALA A 99 -18.06 9.39 -8.03
C ALA A 99 -17.28 8.40 -8.90
N ALA A 100 -15.97 8.57 -9.01
CA ALA A 100 -15.12 7.69 -9.79
C ALA A 100 -15.02 6.27 -9.20
N VAL A 101 -14.90 6.15 -7.87
CA VAL A 101 -14.91 4.85 -7.17
C VAL A 101 -16.22 4.13 -7.43
N LYS A 102 -17.36 4.82 -7.29
CA LYS A 102 -18.69 4.27 -7.54
C LYS A 102 -18.82 3.80 -8.99
N ALA A 103 -18.51 4.66 -9.94
CA ALA A 103 -18.59 4.33 -11.37
C ALA A 103 -17.71 3.11 -11.74
N THR A 104 -16.49 3.04 -11.19
CA THR A 104 -15.59 1.89 -11.39
C THR A 104 -16.19 0.62 -10.82
N ALA A 105 -16.76 0.68 -9.60
CA ALA A 105 -17.38 -0.49 -8.98
C ALA A 105 -18.61 -0.97 -9.76
N GLU A 106 -19.46 -0.06 -10.21
CA GLU A 106 -20.63 -0.36 -11.05
C GLU A 106 -20.21 -1.00 -12.38
N HIS A 107 -19.17 -0.47 -13.03
CA HIS A 107 -18.62 -1.06 -14.26
C HIS A 107 -18.09 -2.47 -14.03
N LEU A 108 -17.36 -2.72 -12.95
CA LEU A 108 -16.87 -4.06 -12.63
C LEU A 108 -18.02 -5.06 -12.43
N CYS A 109 -19.18 -4.62 -11.94
CA CYS A 109 -20.36 -5.47 -11.80
C CYS A 109 -20.96 -5.92 -13.14
N THR A 110 -20.65 -5.27 -14.25
CA THR A 110 -21.12 -5.65 -15.60
C THR A 110 -20.24 -6.71 -16.26
N TYR A 111 -19.04 -6.97 -15.72
CA TYR A 111 -18.10 -7.90 -16.33
C TYR A 111 -18.33 -9.35 -15.89
N ASN A 112 -17.85 -10.29 -16.70
CA ASN A 112 -17.91 -11.72 -16.37
C ASN A 112 -17.10 -12.02 -15.11
N THR A 113 -17.78 -12.59 -14.11
CA THR A 113 -17.18 -12.87 -12.79
C THR A 113 -16.00 -13.84 -12.87
N GLU A 114 -16.12 -14.90 -13.67
CA GLU A 114 -15.09 -15.92 -13.84
C GLU A 114 -13.83 -15.31 -14.46
N THR A 115 -14.00 -14.49 -15.51
CA THR A 115 -12.90 -13.78 -16.15
C THR A 115 -12.16 -12.87 -15.15
N MET A 116 -12.90 -12.13 -14.31
CA MET A 116 -12.29 -11.27 -13.28
C MET A 116 -11.52 -12.10 -12.23
N MET A 117 -12.04 -13.25 -11.84
CA MET A 117 -11.35 -14.15 -10.91
C MET A 117 -10.04 -14.68 -11.48
N GLU A 118 -10.02 -15.09 -12.74
CA GLU A 118 -8.81 -15.56 -13.42
C GLU A 118 -7.79 -14.43 -13.61
N MET A 119 -8.24 -13.23 -14.00
CA MET A 119 -7.37 -12.06 -14.07
C MET A 119 -6.77 -11.70 -12.69
N LYS A 120 -7.53 -11.82 -11.63
CA LYS A 120 -7.03 -11.62 -10.27
C LYS A 120 -5.86 -12.56 -9.95
N LYS A 121 -5.96 -13.84 -10.32
CA LYS A 121 -4.85 -14.81 -10.16
C LYS A 121 -3.62 -14.38 -10.95
N VAL A 122 -3.80 -13.92 -12.19
CA VAL A 122 -2.70 -13.43 -13.03
C VAL A 122 -2.02 -12.22 -12.40
N PHE A 123 -2.80 -11.25 -11.90
CA PHE A 123 -2.24 -10.06 -11.23
C PHE A 123 -1.43 -10.40 -9.97
N TRP A 124 -1.79 -11.46 -9.26
CA TRP A 124 -1.12 -11.88 -8.04
C TRP A 124 -0.16 -13.07 -8.23
N LYS A 125 0.19 -13.40 -9.49
CA LYS A 125 1.19 -14.42 -9.79
C LYS A 125 2.54 -14.10 -9.10
N GLY A 126 3.21 -15.14 -8.61
CA GLY A 126 4.51 -14.99 -7.93
C GLY A 126 4.42 -14.49 -6.48
N THR A 127 3.24 -14.65 -5.85
CA THR A 127 3.03 -14.29 -4.44
C THR A 127 2.59 -15.49 -3.58
N ASP A 128 2.79 -16.72 -4.07
CA ASP A 128 2.28 -17.93 -3.43
C ASP A 128 2.94 -18.20 -2.08
N ASP A 129 4.19 -17.77 -1.92
CA ASP A 129 4.99 -17.85 -0.70
C ASP A 129 4.69 -16.77 0.33
N TRP A 130 3.81 -15.79 0.02
CA TRP A 130 3.62 -14.63 0.90
C TRP A 130 3.05 -14.99 2.28
N ASP A 131 2.37 -16.09 2.46
CA ASP A 131 1.88 -16.50 3.78
C ASP A 131 3.05 -16.80 4.73
N SER A 132 4.08 -17.50 4.24
CA SER A 132 5.32 -17.77 4.99
C SER A 132 6.21 -16.53 5.07
N LEU A 133 6.43 -15.85 3.95
CA LEU A 133 7.25 -14.65 3.87
C LEU A 133 6.77 -13.54 4.84
N LEU A 134 5.46 -13.23 4.84
CA LEU A 134 4.92 -12.19 5.71
C LEU A 134 4.99 -12.58 7.18
N SER A 135 4.80 -13.87 7.49
CA SER A 135 4.97 -14.39 8.86
C SER A 135 6.42 -14.22 9.35
N GLU A 136 7.40 -14.56 8.52
CA GLU A 136 8.83 -14.39 8.84
C GLU A 136 9.19 -12.91 9.02
N ARG A 137 8.75 -12.05 8.10
CA ARG A 137 8.99 -10.60 8.18
C ARG A 137 8.30 -9.96 9.38
N ALA A 138 7.13 -10.45 9.79
CA ALA A 138 6.45 -10.02 11.01
C ALA A 138 7.26 -10.39 12.25
N LYS A 139 7.87 -11.58 12.31
CA LYS A 139 8.79 -11.96 13.41
C LYS A 139 9.99 -11.01 13.46
N THR A 140 10.56 -10.65 12.32
CA THR A 140 11.66 -9.67 12.24
C THR A 140 11.23 -8.31 12.80
N SER A 141 10.06 -7.80 12.40
CA SER A 141 9.49 -6.56 12.96
C SER A 141 9.27 -6.67 14.47
N GLY A 142 8.70 -7.78 14.95
CA GLY A 142 8.46 -8.03 16.36
C GLY A 142 9.74 -8.05 17.20
N ARG A 143 10.82 -8.65 16.68
CA ARG A 143 12.13 -8.63 17.34
C ARG A 143 12.72 -7.21 17.41
N LEU A 144 12.64 -6.45 16.34
CA LEU A 144 13.21 -5.11 16.27
C LEU A 144 12.44 -4.10 17.12
N VAL A 145 11.11 -4.21 17.20
CA VAL A 145 10.29 -3.32 18.04
C VAL A 145 10.62 -3.47 19.54
N LEU A 146 11.16 -4.62 19.96
CA LEU A 146 11.59 -4.87 21.32
C LEU A 146 13.02 -4.38 21.61
N SER A 147 13.74 -3.87 20.60
CA SER A 147 15.09 -3.34 20.79
C SER A 147 15.11 -2.11 21.71
N ASN A 148 16.24 -1.88 22.37
CA ASN A 148 16.41 -0.68 23.21
C ASN A 148 16.27 0.61 22.38
N PHE A 149 16.77 0.61 21.15
CA PHE A 149 16.64 1.76 20.25
C PHE A 149 15.16 2.13 20.03
N THR A 150 14.32 1.16 19.65
CA THR A 150 12.89 1.41 19.39
C THR A 150 12.16 1.83 20.66
N LYS A 151 12.45 1.17 21.79
CA LYS A 151 11.87 1.53 23.10
C LYS A 151 12.16 2.98 23.47
N GLU A 152 13.41 3.45 23.30
CA GLU A 152 13.78 4.84 23.56
C GLU A 152 13.09 5.82 22.61
N LYS A 153 13.04 5.48 21.30
CA LYS A 153 12.33 6.30 20.32
C LYS A 153 10.84 6.45 20.62
N LEU A 154 10.18 5.35 21.03
CA LEU A 154 8.75 5.36 21.34
C LEU A 154 8.41 6.14 22.62
N LYS A 155 9.33 6.30 23.60
CA LYS A 155 9.11 7.14 24.78
C LYS A 155 8.81 8.60 24.43
N GLY A 156 9.28 9.09 23.28
CA GLY A 156 9.00 10.44 22.77
C GLY A 156 7.64 10.63 22.11
N PHE A 157 6.93 9.56 21.84
CA PHE A 157 5.56 9.60 21.29
C PHE A 157 4.55 9.51 22.48
N LYS A 158 4.31 10.67 23.11
CA LYS A 158 3.20 10.86 24.07
C LYS A 158 2.06 11.60 23.43
#